data_0c1839ac5034b2916ba902a66e12002a
#
_entry.id   0c1839ac5034b2916ba902a66e12002a
#
_cell.length_a   1.000
_cell.length_b   1.000
_cell.length_c   1.000
_cell.angle_alpha   90.00
_cell.angle_beta   90.00
_cell.angle_gamma   90.00
#
_symmetry.space_group_name_H-M   'P 1'
#
loop_
_entity.id
_entity.type
_entity.pdbx_description
1 polymer ?
#
loop_
_entity_poly.entity_id
_entity_poly.type
_entity_poly.pdbx_seq_one_letter_code
_entity_poly.pdbx_strand_id
1 'polypeptide(L)'
;YKGYSDAIYGHKKGTEPIKVNISKPNGGNRFISVANPLALIPLDFYLMKNASDILSEQLEPNDKYYSSSSYDYDEEGIIVGYTYDGDVLTEETEELVQRGFDNKELITHNICSGRYYHMSIDVSNFFNSIYSHSISWDLVNSQNKDIFENLDVLSRTLNRNETKGIIIGPYTSGIISEIILSKIDRQIVEKYKDDDVSFVHFCDDYDFFSDSKEKLESEVMNFIGKCFLKYVLDLNLSKFKIE
;
A
#
# COMPACT_ATOMS: atom_id res chain seq x y z
N TYR A 1 -19.45 -3.86 24.05
CA TYR A 1 -18.71 -3.98 22.78
C TYR A 1 -19.51 -4.71 21.70
N LYS A 2 -20.33 -5.70 22.02
CA LYS A 2 -21.20 -6.44 21.08
C LYS A 2 -22.23 -5.52 20.37
N GLY A 3 -22.73 -4.47 21.04
CA GLY A 3 -23.69 -3.53 20.46
C GLY A 3 -23.09 -2.57 19.42
N TYR A 4 -21.77 -2.38 19.42
CA TYR A 4 -21.10 -1.51 18.42
C TYR A 4 -20.93 -2.21 17.08
N SER A 5 -20.57 -3.50 17.09
CA SER A 5 -20.46 -4.29 15.87
C SER A 5 -21.80 -4.39 15.14
N ASP A 6 -22.89 -4.64 15.86
CA ASP A 6 -24.23 -4.78 15.28
C ASP A 6 -24.76 -3.46 14.71
N ALA A 7 -24.42 -2.31 15.31
CA ALA A 7 -24.80 -1.00 14.81
C ALA A 7 -24.07 -0.64 13.50
N ILE A 8 -22.84 -1.08 13.32
CA ILE A 8 -22.01 -0.77 12.14
C ILE A 8 -22.33 -1.72 10.98
N TYR A 9 -22.47 -3.02 11.25
CA TYR A 9 -22.93 -4.00 10.27
C TYR A 9 -24.38 -3.76 9.80
N GLY A 10 -25.16 -2.98 10.58
CA GLY A 10 -26.54 -2.59 10.23
C GLY A 10 -26.65 -1.42 9.24
N HIS A 11 -25.61 -0.64 9.00
CA HIS A 11 -25.66 0.48 8.05
C HIS A 11 -25.47 0.00 6.60
N LYS A 12 -26.56 -0.45 5.99
CA LYS A 12 -26.61 -0.91 4.58
C LYS A 12 -26.11 0.12 3.55
N LYS A 13 -25.97 1.40 3.89
CA LYS A 13 -25.60 2.48 2.96
C LYS A 13 -24.17 2.96 3.10
N GLY A 14 -23.40 2.53 4.12
CA GLY A 14 -22.11 3.12 4.44
C GLY A 14 -22.22 4.60 4.88
N THR A 15 -21.08 5.23 5.06
CA THR A 15 -20.97 6.66 5.40
C THR A 15 -20.38 7.44 4.24
N GLU A 16 -20.74 8.72 4.13
CA GLU A 16 -20.19 9.63 3.14
C GLU A 16 -19.01 10.40 3.74
N PRO A 17 -17.79 10.34 3.15
CA PRO A 17 -16.68 11.14 3.62
C PRO A 17 -16.82 12.59 3.18
N ILE A 18 -16.30 13.52 3.99
CA ILE A 18 -16.20 14.93 3.63
C ILE A 18 -14.96 15.09 2.74
N LYS A 19 -15.15 15.57 1.49
CA LYS A 19 -14.05 15.80 0.56
C LYS A 19 -13.51 17.21 0.68
N VAL A 20 -12.22 17.34 0.93
CA VAL A 20 -11.47 18.60 0.98
C VAL A 20 -10.57 18.68 -0.25
N ASN A 21 -10.62 19.80 -0.96
CA ASN A 21 -9.80 20.03 -2.14
C ASN A 21 -8.48 20.69 -1.74
N ILE A 22 -7.36 20.09 -2.11
CA ILE A 22 -6.00 20.60 -1.84
C ILE A 22 -5.29 20.81 -3.17
N SER A 23 -4.66 21.98 -3.34
CA SER A 23 -3.85 22.27 -4.53
C SER A 23 -2.54 21.49 -4.50
N LYS A 24 -2.16 20.93 -5.66
CA LYS A 24 -0.85 20.29 -5.84
C LYS A 24 0.21 21.33 -6.18
N PRO A 25 1.49 21.14 -5.77
CA PRO A 25 2.60 22.05 -6.10
C PRO A 25 2.77 22.26 -7.62
N ASN A 26 2.50 21.22 -8.42
CA ASN A 26 2.67 21.24 -9.88
C ASN A 26 1.39 21.68 -10.63
N GLY A 27 0.45 22.30 -9.94
CA GLY A 27 -0.87 22.62 -10.46
C GLY A 27 -1.85 21.44 -10.43
N GLY A 28 -3.13 21.74 -10.55
CA GLY A 28 -4.20 20.75 -10.35
C GLY A 28 -4.58 20.58 -8.88
N ASN A 29 -5.54 19.70 -8.66
CA ASN A 29 -6.14 19.51 -7.33
C ASN A 29 -6.08 18.03 -6.92
N ARG A 30 -6.01 17.80 -5.60
CA ARG A 30 -6.18 16.50 -4.96
C ARG A 30 -7.33 16.60 -3.96
N PHE A 31 -8.21 15.62 -3.97
CA PHE A 31 -9.22 15.50 -2.91
C PHE A 31 -8.68 14.61 -1.80
N ILE A 32 -8.69 15.16 -0.57
CA ILE A 32 -8.49 14.39 0.65
C ILE A 32 -9.85 14.22 1.31
N SER A 33 -10.08 13.08 1.89
CA SER A 33 -11.35 12.73 2.52
C SER A 33 -11.20 12.70 4.04
N VAL A 34 -12.09 13.38 4.74
CA VAL A 34 -12.26 13.21 6.18
C VAL A 34 -13.34 12.14 6.39
N ALA A 35 -12.91 11.01 6.95
CA ALA A 35 -13.80 9.90 7.23
C ALA A 35 -14.81 10.21 8.33
N ASN A 36 -15.97 9.58 8.28
CA ASN A 36 -16.90 9.60 9.41
C ASN A 36 -16.28 8.80 10.57
N PRO A 37 -16.09 9.41 11.76
CA PRO A 37 -15.45 8.73 12.89
C PRO A 37 -16.18 7.45 13.33
N LEU A 38 -17.51 7.40 13.18
CA LEU A 38 -18.30 6.22 13.54
C LEU A 38 -18.00 5.00 12.63
N ALA A 39 -17.50 5.23 11.43
CA ALA A 39 -17.06 4.16 10.53
C ALA A 39 -15.54 3.92 10.61
N LEU A 40 -14.76 4.97 10.88
CA LEU A 40 -13.30 4.88 10.97
C LEU A 40 -12.84 4.12 12.22
N ILE A 41 -13.35 4.48 13.40
CA ILE A 41 -12.94 3.85 14.67
C ILE A 41 -13.08 2.32 14.67
N PRO A 42 -14.16 1.72 14.15
CA PRO A 42 -14.25 0.27 14.02
C PRO A 42 -13.22 -0.34 13.08
N LEU A 43 -12.88 0.32 12.00
CA LEU A 43 -11.84 -0.13 11.09
C LEU A 43 -10.46 -0.09 11.77
N ASP A 44 -10.13 1.02 12.45
CA ASP A 44 -8.89 1.15 13.21
C ASP A 44 -8.76 0.06 14.27
N PHE A 45 -9.82 -0.13 15.06
CA PHE A 45 -9.84 -1.17 16.08
C PHE A 45 -9.71 -2.58 15.49
N TYR A 46 -10.33 -2.81 14.32
CA TYR A 46 -10.25 -4.10 13.64
C TYR A 46 -8.84 -4.39 13.12
N LEU A 47 -8.18 -3.39 12.53
CA LEU A 47 -6.80 -3.47 12.07
C LEU A 47 -5.85 -3.76 13.25
N MET A 48 -5.97 -3.03 14.34
CA MET A 48 -5.15 -3.25 15.54
C MET A 48 -5.36 -4.65 16.12
N LYS A 49 -6.60 -5.11 16.22
CA LYS A 49 -6.94 -6.41 16.80
C LYS A 49 -6.37 -7.58 15.98
N ASN A 50 -6.30 -7.44 14.67
CA ASN A 50 -5.86 -8.50 13.77
C ASN A 50 -4.48 -8.18 13.15
N ALA A 51 -3.70 -7.30 13.78
CA ALA A 51 -2.44 -6.80 13.23
C ALA A 51 -1.46 -7.94 12.89
N SER A 52 -1.27 -8.90 13.78
CA SER A 52 -0.38 -10.06 13.56
C SER A 52 -0.78 -10.88 12.31
N ASP A 53 -2.08 -11.15 12.14
CA ASP A 53 -2.56 -11.91 10.99
C ASP A 53 -2.42 -11.11 9.69
N ILE A 54 -2.67 -9.79 9.74
CA ILE A 54 -2.52 -8.89 8.61
C ILE A 54 -1.04 -8.80 8.20
N LEU A 55 -0.14 -8.68 9.18
CA LEU A 55 1.30 -8.62 8.93
C LEU A 55 1.84 -9.92 8.36
N SER A 56 1.33 -11.07 8.79
CA SER A 56 1.73 -12.37 8.24
C SER A 56 1.47 -12.51 6.74
N GLU A 57 0.60 -11.68 6.16
CA GLU A 57 0.32 -11.62 4.73
C GLU A 57 1.22 -10.63 3.98
N GLN A 58 2.06 -9.87 4.66
CA GLN A 58 2.98 -8.95 4.02
C GLN A 58 4.31 -9.62 3.67
N LEU A 59 5.01 -9.06 2.70
CA LEU A 59 6.30 -9.54 2.28
C LEU A 59 7.38 -8.81 3.09
N GLU A 60 8.27 -9.59 3.71
CA GLU A 60 9.42 -9.03 4.41
C GLU A 60 10.46 -8.50 3.42
N PRO A 61 11.03 -7.31 3.66
CA PRO A 61 12.13 -6.76 2.85
C PRO A 61 13.35 -7.67 2.85
N ASN A 62 14.12 -7.62 1.77
CA ASN A 62 15.40 -8.34 1.64
C ASN A 62 16.39 -7.53 0.78
N ASP A 63 17.54 -8.12 0.45
CA ASP A 63 18.61 -7.46 -0.31
C ASP A 63 18.22 -7.01 -1.73
N LYS A 64 17.13 -7.53 -2.28
CA LYS A 64 16.65 -7.23 -3.64
C LYS A 64 15.33 -6.45 -3.67
N TYR A 65 14.70 -6.33 -2.54
CA TYR A 65 13.36 -5.78 -2.45
C TYR A 65 13.18 -4.95 -1.20
N TYR A 66 12.54 -3.81 -1.35
CA TYR A 66 12.09 -2.96 -0.24
C TYR A 66 10.69 -2.42 -0.50
N SER A 67 9.88 -2.36 0.56
CA SER A 67 8.59 -1.67 0.58
C SER A 67 8.57 -0.65 1.70
N SER A 68 7.94 0.50 1.46
CA SER A 68 7.73 1.55 2.45
C SER A 68 6.84 1.14 3.63
N SER A 69 6.17 0.02 3.52
CA SER A 69 5.30 -0.54 4.57
C SER A 69 6.05 -1.41 5.58
N SER A 70 7.37 -1.28 5.68
CA SER A 70 8.12 -1.99 6.71
C SER A 70 7.69 -1.50 8.10
N TYR A 71 7.39 -2.46 8.95
CA TYR A 71 7.02 -2.21 10.34
C TYR A 71 8.26 -2.25 11.22
N ASP A 72 8.33 -1.33 12.17
CA ASP A 72 9.30 -1.42 13.25
C ASP A 72 8.74 -2.29 14.38
N TYR A 73 9.51 -3.28 14.78
CA TYR A 73 9.23 -4.13 15.93
C TYR A 73 10.16 -3.74 17.08
N ASP A 74 9.62 -3.77 18.30
CA ASP A 74 10.48 -3.70 19.48
C ASP A 74 11.20 -5.04 19.74
N GLU A 75 12.05 -5.06 20.79
CA GLU A 75 12.80 -6.24 21.20
C GLU A 75 11.89 -7.42 21.59
N GLU A 76 10.61 -7.17 21.87
CA GLU A 76 9.60 -8.17 22.23
C GLU A 76 8.79 -8.66 21.02
N GLY A 77 9.06 -8.10 19.81
CA GLY A 77 8.34 -8.41 18.56
C GLY A 77 6.97 -7.75 18.48
N ILE A 78 6.73 -6.70 19.26
CA ILE A 78 5.52 -5.90 19.23
C ILE A 78 5.71 -4.76 18.22
N ILE A 79 4.70 -4.51 17.40
CA ILE A 79 4.73 -3.41 16.44
C ILE A 79 4.71 -2.09 17.22
N VAL A 80 5.81 -1.36 17.18
CA VAL A 80 5.96 -0.07 17.86
C VAL A 80 5.82 1.12 16.91
N GLY A 81 5.87 0.90 15.61
CA GLY A 81 5.71 1.95 14.62
C GLY A 81 5.25 1.39 13.29
N TYR A 82 4.56 2.25 12.56
CA TYR A 82 4.24 2.10 11.17
C TYR A 82 4.94 3.26 10.47
N THR A 83 6.04 3.00 9.82
CA THR A 83 6.75 4.02 9.06
C THR A 83 5.98 4.32 7.78
N TYR A 84 4.84 4.96 7.92
CA TYR A 84 4.15 5.60 6.81
C TYR A 84 4.53 7.08 6.83
N ASP A 85 4.94 7.54 5.70
CA ASP A 85 5.33 8.91 5.40
C ASP A 85 4.09 9.82 5.29
N GLY A 86 3.45 10.04 6.37
CA GLY A 86 2.24 10.85 6.46
C GLY A 86 2.24 11.74 7.70
N ASP A 87 2.05 13.02 7.46
CA ASP A 87 1.88 14.11 8.41
C ASP A 87 1.36 13.70 9.79
N VAL A 88 2.21 13.41 10.73
CA VAL A 88 1.84 13.30 12.13
C VAL A 88 2.55 14.38 12.95
N LEU A 89 1.73 15.14 13.62
CA LEU A 89 1.94 16.46 14.22
C LEU A 89 2.75 16.49 15.54
N THR A 90 3.77 15.66 15.74
CA THR A 90 4.65 15.77 16.91
C THR A 90 6.11 15.78 16.51
N GLU A 91 6.96 16.49 17.28
CA GLU A 91 8.42 16.54 17.06
C GLU A 91 9.04 15.13 16.93
N GLU A 92 8.55 14.15 17.69
CA GLU A 92 8.98 12.74 17.61
C GLU A 92 8.57 12.07 16.29
N THR A 93 7.43 12.47 15.72
CA THR A 93 6.94 11.92 14.45
C THR A 93 7.58 12.59 13.24
N GLU A 94 7.98 13.86 13.31
CA GLU A 94 8.81 14.48 12.26
C GLU A 94 10.15 13.74 12.12
N GLU A 95 10.76 13.32 13.23
CA GLU A 95 11.98 12.53 13.20
C GLU A 95 11.77 11.13 12.60
N LEU A 96 10.65 10.49 12.87
CA LEU A 96 10.29 9.18 12.28
C LEU A 96 9.99 9.28 10.78
N VAL A 97 9.27 10.32 10.36
CA VAL A 97 9.00 10.60 8.94
C VAL A 97 10.30 10.87 8.19
N GLN A 98 11.17 11.73 8.74
CA GLN A 98 12.47 11.99 8.15
C GLN A 98 13.31 10.71 8.03
N ARG A 99 13.30 9.85 9.05
CA ARG A 99 13.96 8.54 8.99
C ARG A 99 13.38 7.63 7.91
N GLY A 100 12.07 7.69 7.65
CA GLY A 100 11.42 6.93 6.58
C GLY A 100 11.98 7.29 5.20
N PHE A 101 12.10 8.58 4.88
CA PHE A 101 12.70 9.06 3.64
C PHE A 101 14.20 8.79 3.56
N ASP A 102 14.93 9.08 4.63
CA ASP A 102 16.38 8.83 4.69
C ASP A 102 16.67 7.34 4.55
N ASN A 103 15.87 6.48 5.17
CA ASN A 103 15.96 5.03 5.02
C ASN A 103 15.62 4.59 3.59
N LYS A 104 14.57 5.14 2.96
CA LYS A 104 14.25 4.87 1.56
C LYS A 104 15.44 5.17 0.66
N GLU A 105 16.03 6.36 0.80
CA GLU A 105 17.17 6.78 -0.03
C GLU A 105 18.37 5.87 0.17
N LEU A 106 18.73 5.58 1.43
CA LEU A 106 19.83 4.66 1.76
C LEU A 106 19.60 3.25 1.23
N ILE A 107 18.39 2.72 1.42
CA ILE A 107 18.05 1.36 0.96
C ILE A 107 17.99 1.32 -0.56
N THR A 108 17.40 2.33 -1.21
CA THR A 108 17.40 2.44 -2.66
C THR A 108 18.83 2.46 -3.19
N HIS A 109 19.72 3.24 -2.57
CA HIS A 109 21.13 3.27 -2.95
C HIS A 109 21.82 1.90 -2.83
N ASN A 110 21.51 1.16 -1.77
CA ASN A 110 22.06 -0.19 -1.57
C ASN A 110 21.52 -1.19 -2.62
N ILE A 111 20.21 -1.17 -2.89
CA ILE A 111 19.53 -2.07 -3.82
C ILE A 111 19.94 -1.77 -5.28
N CYS A 112 20.12 -0.51 -5.64
CA CYS A 112 20.55 -0.12 -6.99
C CYS A 112 22.06 -0.26 -7.21
N SER A 113 22.84 -0.51 -6.15
CA SER A 113 24.30 -0.59 -6.24
C SER A 113 24.73 -1.71 -7.19
N GLY A 114 25.54 -1.33 -8.19
CA GLY A 114 26.04 -2.24 -9.22
C GLY A 114 25.04 -2.50 -10.36
N ARG A 115 23.89 -1.84 -10.40
CA ARG A 115 22.91 -1.91 -11.49
C ARG A 115 23.12 -0.77 -12.48
N TYR A 116 22.94 -1.07 -13.77
CA TYR A 116 23.18 -0.09 -14.84
C TYR A 116 21.94 0.64 -15.29
N TYR A 117 20.75 0.05 -15.10
CA TYR A 117 19.48 0.59 -15.59
C TYR A 117 18.46 0.68 -14.49
N HIS A 118 17.74 1.79 -14.51
CA HIS A 118 16.65 2.12 -13.60
C HIS A 118 15.37 2.36 -14.39
N MET A 119 14.27 1.73 -13.96
CA MET A 119 12.93 1.92 -14.50
C MET A 119 12.00 2.38 -13.41
N SER A 120 11.36 3.54 -13.59
CA SER A 120 10.37 4.07 -12.66
C SER A 120 8.97 3.97 -13.24
N ILE A 121 8.04 3.49 -12.43
CA ILE A 121 6.60 3.36 -12.75
C ILE A 121 5.74 3.86 -11.60
N ASP A 122 4.58 4.40 -11.94
CA ASP A 122 3.58 4.95 -11.01
C ASP A 122 2.22 4.31 -11.30
N VAL A 123 1.40 4.09 -10.28
CA VAL A 123 0.04 3.57 -10.45
C VAL A 123 -0.94 4.71 -10.69
N SER A 124 -1.69 4.61 -11.78
CA SER A 124 -2.64 5.64 -12.17
C SER A 124 -3.79 5.76 -11.19
N ASN A 125 -3.99 6.98 -10.61
CA ASN A 125 -5.12 7.27 -9.72
C ASN A 125 -5.33 6.21 -8.61
N PHE A 126 -4.24 5.77 -7.99
CA PHE A 126 -4.11 4.56 -7.20
C PHE A 126 -5.30 4.32 -6.24
N PHE A 127 -5.46 5.14 -5.21
CA PHE A 127 -6.51 4.95 -4.19
C PHE A 127 -7.93 4.89 -4.76
N ASN A 128 -8.22 5.64 -5.81
CA ASN A 128 -9.54 5.64 -6.44
C ASN A 128 -9.75 4.45 -7.39
N SER A 129 -8.69 3.78 -7.83
CA SER A 129 -8.78 2.61 -8.68
C SER A 129 -8.83 1.29 -7.91
N ILE A 130 -8.44 1.28 -6.64
CA ILE A 130 -8.47 0.07 -5.80
C ILE A 130 -9.87 -0.56 -5.81
N TYR A 131 -9.93 -1.84 -6.17
CA TYR A 131 -11.13 -2.66 -6.04
C TYR A 131 -11.13 -3.33 -4.67
N SER A 132 -12.03 -2.93 -3.78
CA SER A 132 -11.96 -3.31 -2.37
C SER A 132 -11.96 -4.83 -2.12
N HIS A 133 -12.66 -5.60 -2.96
CA HIS A 133 -12.66 -7.06 -2.83
C HIS A 133 -11.28 -7.70 -3.07
N SER A 134 -10.34 -6.98 -3.72
CA SER A 134 -8.97 -7.47 -3.88
C SER A 134 -8.21 -7.59 -2.56
N ILE A 135 -8.70 -6.97 -1.49
CA ILE A 135 -8.17 -7.10 -0.13
C ILE A 135 -8.11 -8.56 0.32
N SER A 136 -9.07 -9.39 -0.08
CA SER A 136 -9.14 -10.80 0.32
C SER A 136 -8.59 -11.78 -0.74
N TRP A 137 -8.00 -11.28 -1.84
CA TRP A 137 -7.45 -12.16 -2.87
C TRP A 137 -6.03 -12.63 -2.51
N ASP A 138 -5.63 -13.77 -3.08
CA ASP A 138 -4.25 -14.30 -3.05
C ASP A 138 -3.58 -14.28 -1.65
N LEU A 139 -4.34 -14.62 -0.62
CA LEU A 139 -3.80 -14.73 0.74
C LEU A 139 -2.80 -15.89 0.83
N VAL A 140 -1.70 -15.69 1.57
CA VAL A 140 -0.73 -16.74 1.90
C VAL A 140 -1.38 -17.77 2.81
N ASN A 141 -2.06 -17.29 3.84
CA ASN A 141 -2.77 -18.13 4.79
C ASN A 141 -4.28 -18.04 4.56
N SER A 142 -4.85 -19.10 3.98
CA SER A 142 -6.30 -19.16 3.74
C SER A 142 -7.16 -19.08 5.01
N GLN A 143 -6.59 -19.33 6.19
CA GLN A 143 -7.29 -19.17 7.48
C GLN A 143 -7.58 -17.70 7.78
N ASN A 144 -6.82 -16.78 7.21
CA ASN A 144 -7.03 -15.34 7.39
C ASN A 144 -8.18 -14.79 6.53
N LYS A 145 -8.82 -15.61 5.70
CA LYS A 145 -9.83 -15.16 4.74
C LYS A 145 -10.94 -14.34 5.36
N ASP A 146 -11.50 -14.78 6.48
CA ASP A 146 -12.59 -14.07 7.16
C ASP A 146 -12.13 -12.70 7.69
N ILE A 147 -10.84 -12.58 8.08
CA ILE A 147 -10.25 -11.32 8.54
C ILE A 147 -10.23 -10.32 7.39
N PHE A 148 -9.77 -10.74 6.21
CA PHE A 148 -9.65 -9.86 5.05
C PHE A 148 -10.99 -9.57 4.37
N GLU A 149 -11.96 -10.48 4.40
CA GLU A 149 -13.33 -10.21 3.96
C GLU A 149 -14.04 -9.19 4.87
N ASN A 150 -13.84 -9.27 6.18
CA ASN A 150 -14.35 -8.26 7.11
C ASN A 150 -13.65 -6.91 6.92
N LEU A 151 -12.34 -6.90 6.64
CA LEU A 151 -11.58 -5.69 6.35
C LEU A 151 -12.11 -4.99 5.08
N ASP A 152 -12.42 -5.76 4.01
CA ASP A 152 -13.11 -5.25 2.82
C ASP A 152 -14.43 -4.57 3.18
N VAL A 153 -15.28 -5.24 3.95
CA VAL A 153 -16.58 -4.68 4.37
C VAL A 153 -16.39 -3.38 5.15
N LEU A 154 -15.49 -3.35 6.12
CA LEU A 154 -15.24 -2.17 6.95
C LEU A 154 -14.66 -1.01 6.12
N SER A 155 -13.74 -1.28 5.19
CA SER A 155 -13.16 -0.25 4.32
C SER A 155 -14.23 0.41 3.43
N ARG A 156 -15.15 -0.38 2.88
CA ARG A 156 -16.25 0.13 2.05
C ARG A 156 -17.23 1.01 2.84
N THR A 157 -17.44 0.75 4.13
CA THR A 157 -18.33 1.58 4.95
C THR A 157 -17.88 3.03 5.02
N LEU A 158 -16.59 3.31 4.84
CA LEU A 158 -16.03 4.67 4.77
C LEU A 158 -16.39 5.41 3.49
N ASN A 159 -16.77 4.69 2.42
CA ASN A 159 -17.02 5.21 1.09
C ASN A 159 -18.37 4.72 0.55
N ARG A 160 -19.47 4.96 1.26
CA ARG A 160 -20.86 4.64 0.84
C ARG A 160 -21.09 3.17 0.47
N ASN A 161 -20.27 2.23 0.94
CA ASN A 161 -20.22 0.84 0.52
C ASN A 161 -19.87 0.65 -0.98
N GLU A 162 -19.23 1.63 -1.59
CA GLU A 162 -18.71 1.47 -2.95
C GLU A 162 -17.53 0.49 -2.96
N THR A 163 -17.51 -0.37 -3.96
CA THR A 163 -16.45 -1.39 -4.12
C THR A 163 -15.26 -0.86 -4.92
N LYS A 164 -15.39 0.28 -5.58
CA LYS A 164 -14.32 0.92 -6.34
C LYS A 164 -13.86 2.19 -5.63
N GLY A 165 -12.58 2.22 -5.32
CA GLY A 165 -11.90 3.31 -4.63
C GLY A 165 -12.01 3.22 -3.11
N ILE A 166 -10.88 3.47 -2.46
CA ILE A 166 -10.81 3.74 -1.04
C ILE A 166 -10.55 5.24 -0.83
N ILE A 167 -10.97 5.77 0.31
CA ILE A 167 -10.85 7.20 0.56
C ILE A 167 -9.39 7.59 0.82
N ILE A 168 -8.98 8.76 0.32
CA ILE A 168 -7.64 9.31 0.54
C ILE A 168 -7.69 10.19 1.79
N GLY A 169 -6.85 9.93 2.77
CA GLY A 169 -6.72 10.77 3.97
C GLY A 169 -6.53 9.96 5.25
N PRO A 170 -7.41 9.01 5.59
CA PRO A 170 -7.18 8.16 6.75
C PRO A 170 -5.93 7.29 6.59
N TYR A 171 -5.19 7.14 7.66
CA TYR A 171 -4.01 6.28 7.74
C TYR A 171 -4.32 4.81 7.39
N THR A 172 -5.47 4.34 7.80
CA THR A 172 -5.98 2.99 7.48
C THR A 172 -6.07 2.70 5.99
N SER A 173 -6.29 3.74 5.17
CA SER A 173 -6.29 3.58 3.71
C SER A 173 -4.90 3.24 3.17
N GLY A 174 -3.85 3.80 3.77
CA GLY A 174 -2.46 3.42 3.50
C GLY A 174 -2.22 1.94 3.82
N ILE A 175 -2.62 1.48 5.02
CA ILE A 175 -2.49 0.07 5.42
C ILE A 175 -3.20 -0.86 4.43
N ILE A 176 -4.42 -0.52 4.02
CA ILE A 176 -5.19 -1.32 3.06
C ILE A 176 -4.50 -1.36 1.69
N SER A 177 -3.96 -0.24 1.24
CA SER A 177 -3.24 -0.19 -0.03
C SER A 177 -2.00 -1.09 -0.02
N GLU A 178 -1.23 -1.06 1.07
CA GLU A 178 -0.05 -1.90 1.25
C GLU A 178 -0.36 -3.40 1.30
N ILE A 179 -1.48 -3.79 1.90
CA ILE A 179 -1.96 -5.17 1.86
C ILE A 179 -2.12 -5.65 0.40
N ILE A 180 -2.65 -4.81 -0.47
CA ILE A 180 -2.86 -5.15 -1.88
C ILE A 180 -1.52 -5.16 -2.64
N LEU A 181 -0.69 -4.15 -2.45
CA LEU A 181 0.60 -4.01 -3.12
C LEU A 181 1.57 -5.13 -2.71
N SER A 182 1.60 -5.51 -1.45
CA SER A 182 2.41 -6.63 -0.97
C SER A 182 2.11 -7.96 -1.67
N LYS A 183 0.87 -8.17 -2.13
CA LYS A 183 0.51 -9.36 -2.94
C LYS A 183 1.07 -9.29 -4.35
N ILE A 184 1.18 -8.09 -4.91
CA ILE A 184 1.83 -7.84 -6.20
C ILE A 184 3.33 -8.05 -6.03
N ASP A 185 3.92 -7.45 -5.01
CA ASP A 185 5.35 -7.58 -4.68
C ASP A 185 5.77 -9.03 -4.54
N ARG A 186 4.97 -9.84 -3.87
CA ARG A 186 5.23 -11.28 -3.72
C ARG A 186 5.31 -12.00 -5.06
N GLN A 187 4.44 -11.65 -6.02
CA GLN A 187 4.50 -12.22 -7.36
C GLN A 187 5.76 -11.78 -8.11
N ILE A 188 6.18 -10.52 -7.93
CA ILE A 188 7.39 -9.96 -8.53
C ILE A 188 8.63 -10.65 -7.95
N VAL A 189 8.70 -10.75 -6.62
CA VAL A 189 9.82 -11.42 -5.93
C VAL A 189 9.94 -12.89 -6.36
N GLU A 190 8.81 -13.63 -6.39
CA GLU A 190 8.83 -15.03 -6.81
C GLU A 190 9.30 -15.21 -8.26
N LYS A 191 8.91 -14.29 -9.15
CA LYS A 191 9.31 -14.31 -10.55
C LYS A 191 10.81 -14.04 -10.73
N TYR A 192 11.37 -13.10 -9.97
CA TYR A 192 12.73 -12.58 -10.17
C TYR A 192 13.70 -12.95 -9.04
N LYS A 193 13.36 -13.90 -8.16
CA LYS A 193 14.20 -14.29 -7.02
C LYS A 193 15.62 -14.70 -7.40
N ASP A 194 15.78 -15.40 -8.55
CA ASP A 194 17.04 -15.90 -9.06
C ASP A 194 17.60 -15.03 -10.20
N ASP A 195 17.02 -13.86 -10.43
CA ASP A 195 17.37 -12.94 -11.52
C ASP A 195 18.15 -11.71 -11.01
N ASP A 196 18.64 -10.89 -11.93
CA ASP A 196 19.33 -9.61 -11.65
C ASP A 196 18.37 -8.45 -11.36
N VAL A 197 17.06 -8.67 -11.42
CA VAL A 197 16.03 -7.65 -11.14
C VAL A 197 15.88 -7.44 -9.64
N SER A 198 15.99 -6.18 -9.23
CA SER A 198 15.67 -5.71 -7.88
C SER A 198 14.70 -4.54 -7.95
N PHE A 199 13.99 -4.25 -6.85
CA PHE A 199 13.07 -3.12 -6.85
C PHE A 199 12.85 -2.52 -5.47
N VAL A 200 12.44 -1.25 -5.48
CA VAL A 200 11.95 -0.51 -4.34
C VAL A 200 10.52 -0.09 -4.62
N HIS A 201 9.64 -0.33 -3.68
CA HIS A 201 8.27 0.09 -3.70
C HIS A 201 8.04 1.14 -2.62
N PHE A 202 7.46 2.27 -2.99
CA PHE A 202 7.09 3.33 -2.05
C PHE A 202 5.70 3.87 -2.38
N CYS A 203 4.69 3.49 -1.61
CA CYS A 203 3.27 3.75 -1.88
C CYS A 203 2.86 3.24 -3.27
N ASP A 204 2.54 4.15 -4.19
CA ASP A 204 2.15 3.85 -5.56
C ASP A 204 3.30 3.93 -6.58
N ASP A 205 4.51 4.29 -6.12
CA ASP A 205 5.72 4.39 -6.94
C ASP A 205 6.57 3.11 -6.82
N TYR A 206 7.03 2.61 -7.96
CA TYR A 206 7.94 1.47 -8.07
C TYR A 206 9.18 1.85 -8.87
N ASP A 207 10.33 1.55 -8.30
CA ASP A 207 11.64 1.72 -8.93
C ASP A 207 12.29 0.35 -9.12
N PHE A 208 12.52 -0.06 -10.37
CA PHE A 208 13.15 -1.34 -10.75
C PHE A 208 14.56 -1.12 -11.24
N PHE A 209 15.46 -2.03 -10.90
CA PHE A 209 16.87 -1.99 -11.25
C PHE A 209 17.31 -3.31 -11.88
N SER A 210 18.14 -3.25 -12.95
CA SER A 210 18.67 -4.42 -13.64
C SER A 210 19.93 -4.04 -14.43
N ASP A 211 20.70 -5.05 -14.81
CA ASP A 211 21.86 -4.89 -15.69
C ASP A 211 21.47 -4.86 -17.18
N SER A 212 20.19 -5.14 -17.50
CA SER A 212 19.67 -5.17 -18.87
C SER A 212 18.49 -4.23 -19.06
N LYS A 213 18.67 -3.23 -19.93
CA LYS A 213 17.61 -2.31 -20.34
C LYS A 213 16.46 -3.02 -21.04
N GLU A 214 16.79 -3.92 -21.96
CA GLU A 214 15.79 -4.70 -22.71
C GLU A 214 14.91 -5.55 -21.79
N LYS A 215 15.51 -6.13 -20.73
CA LYS A 215 14.77 -6.89 -19.73
C LYS A 215 13.75 -6.02 -19.03
N LEU A 216 14.14 -4.82 -18.58
CA LEU A 216 13.22 -3.86 -17.94
C LEU A 216 12.10 -3.43 -18.90
N GLU A 217 12.43 -3.03 -20.12
CA GLU A 217 11.47 -2.51 -21.11
C GLU A 217 10.45 -3.54 -21.59
N SER A 218 10.86 -4.79 -21.72
CA SER A 218 10.01 -5.83 -22.30
C SER A 218 9.49 -6.82 -21.26
N GLU A 219 10.36 -7.56 -20.60
CA GLU A 219 9.93 -8.65 -19.71
C GLU A 219 9.32 -8.12 -18.41
N VAL A 220 10.07 -7.26 -17.69
CA VAL A 220 9.67 -6.75 -16.38
C VAL A 220 8.41 -5.90 -16.52
N MET A 221 8.38 -4.96 -17.47
CA MET A 221 7.23 -4.10 -17.72
C MET A 221 5.96 -4.90 -18.05
N ASN A 222 6.07 -5.91 -18.94
CA ASN A 222 4.94 -6.76 -19.30
C ASN A 222 4.45 -7.63 -18.13
N PHE A 223 5.37 -8.16 -17.32
CA PHE A 223 5.00 -8.96 -16.17
C PHE A 223 4.28 -8.13 -15.11
N ILE A 224 4.86 -6.97 -14.78
CA ILE A 224 4.29 -6.02 -13.81
C ILE A 224 2.91 -5.54 -14.26
N GLY A 225 2.76 -5.17 -15.53
CA GLY A 225 1.48 -4.76 -16.09
C GLY A 225 0.39 -5.84 -15.89
N LYS A 226 0.74 -7.11 -16.03
CA LYS A 226 -0.19 -8.23 -15.76
C LYS A 226 -0.50 -8.37 -14.27
N CYS A 227 0.50 -8.20 -13.38
CA CYS A 227 0.28 -8.24 -11.95
C CYS A 227 -0.68 -7.13 -11.50
N PHE A 228 -0.45 -5.89 -11.93
CA PHE A 228 -1.33 -4.77 -11.59
C PHE A 228 -2.74 -4.94 -12.16
N LEU A 229 -2.85 -5.36 -13.43
CA LEU A 229 -4.14 -5.60 -14.08
C LEU A 229 -4.98 -6.68 -13.36
N LYS A 230 -4.34 -7.70 -12.80
CA LYS A 230 -5.01 -8.72 -11.98
C LYS A 230 -5.76 -8.10 -10.80
N TYR A 231 -5.21 -7.03 -10.20
CA TYR A 231 -5.82 -6.28 -9.09
C TYR A 231 -6.64 -5.06 -9.55
N VAL A 232 -6.93 -4.97 -10.85
CA VAL A 232 -7.71 -3.86 -11.44
C VAL A 232 -7.00 -2.50 -11.29
N LEU A 233 -5.69 -2.52 -11.26
CA LEU A 233 -4.84 -1.34 -11.18
C LEU A 233 -4.17 -1.07 -12.54
N ASP A 234 -4.16 0.20 -12.94
CA ASP A 234 -3.56 0.64 -14.21
C ASP A 234 -2.25 1.40 -13.96
N LEU A 235 -1.25 1.12 -14.79
CA LEU A 235 0.03 1.84 -14.74
C LEU A 235 -0.09 3.20 -15.44
N ASN A 236 0.59 4.19 -14.89
CA ASN A 236 0.67 5.54 -15.44
C ASN A 236 1.81 5.64 -16.46
N LEU A 237 1.53 5.27 -17.71
CA LEU A 237 2.52 5.28 -18.78
C LEU A 237 3.09 6.68 -19.08
N SER A 238 2.42 7.76 -18.66
CA SER A 238 2.93 9.12 -18.86
C SER A 238 4.10 9.49 -17.93
N LYS A 239 4.25 8.75 -16.83
CA LYS A 239 5.36 8.89 -15.88
C LYS A 239 6.43 7.82 -16.05
N PHE A 240 6.22 6.88 -16.95
CA PHE A 240 7.20 5.83 -17.24
C PHE A 240 8.55 6.42 -17.68
N LYS A 241 9.62 5.99 -17.04
CA LYS A 241 10.98 6.39 -17.37
C LYS A 241 11.90 5.18 -17.28
N ILE A 242 12.89 5.14 -18.17
CA ILE A 242 14.05 4.24 -18.07
C ILE A 242 15.30 5.05 -18.34
N GLU A 243 16.21 4.99 -17.44
CA GLU A 243 17.52 5.65 -17.47
C GLU A 243 18.66 4.62 -17.45
#